data_5396ceb62c6f1ee5ae0b7d2860664c41
#
_entry.id   5396ceb62c6f1ee5ae0b7d2860664c41
#
_cell.length_a   1.000
_cell.length_b   1.000
_cell.length_c   1.000
_cell.angle_alpha   90.00
_cell.angle_beta   90.00
_cell.angle_gamma   90.00
#
_symmetry.space_group_name_H-M   'P 1'
#
loop_
_entity.id
_entity.type
_entity.pdbx_description
1 polymer ?
#
loop_
_entity_poly.entity_id
_entity_poly.type
_entity_poly.pdbx_seq_one_letter_code
_entity_poly.pdbx_strand_id
1 'polypeptide(L)'
;MKVIQISRLDNVAVALHPIKKGEEVTAGGITVTALEDIPQGHKIALKPIKNGENIVKYGFAIGHATADAEAGAWMHTHNVKTNLEGEMEYTYTPSLDFPEKVEPETFMGFRRKDGRAAIRNEIWFIPTVGCVNDIAKKMVRDNQDLVEGTIDGLYTFPHPFGCSQTGADHAQTRKLLAALVRHPNAAAVLVLGLGCENLTHEQFLEEIGDYDHDRVKFLTCQEVDDEFEAGRKLLEECSAYAAQFEREPIPVSELVVGMKCGGSDGLSGITANPTVGRFSDMMAARGGSTVLTEVPEMFGAEGFLMNRCVNKEVFDKAVNMINGFKNYFISHHEVVYDNPSPGNKQGGITTLEDKSCGCVQKGGTAPIMDVIGYGDPVVTKGLNMLYGPGNDLVSATAMTAAGAHMILFTTGRGTPFGAPAPTLKLATNSQLAERKKGWIDFDAGPIADGETIDDAAKRLLELVIEVAGGKQTKAEEKGFREISIFKDGVVL
;
A
#
# COMPACT_ATOMS: atom_id res chain seq x y z
N MET A 1 9.15 -20.71 -19.85
CA MET A 1 10.49 -20.04 -19.66
C MET A 1 10.95 -20.34 -18.24
N LYS A 2 12.22 -20.74 -17.98
CA LYS A 2 12.69 -21.05 -16.61
C LYS A 2 13.32 -19.85 -15.91
N VAL A 3 13.89 -18.93 -16.67
CA VAL A 3 14.56 -17.73 -16.17
C VAL A 3 14.14 -16.52 -16.99
N ILE A 4 14.18 -15.33 -16.38
CA ILE A 4 13.89 -14.07 -17.05
C ILE A 4 15.03 -13.07 -16.83
N GLN A 5 15.52 -12.47 -17.91
CA GLN A 5 16.30 -11.22 -17.90
C GLN A 5 15.32 -10.09 -18.09
N ILE A 6 15.18 -9.19 -17.10
CA ILE A 6 14.14 -8.16 -17.09
C ILE A 6 14.51 -7.01 -18.03
N SER A 7 15.77 -6.58 -17.99
CA SER A 7 16.33 -5.56 -18.88
C SER A 7 17.50 -6.14 -19.68
N ARG A 8 17.69 -5.70 -20.90
CA ARG A 8 18.88 -6.06 -21.71
C ARG A 8 20.22 -5.67 -21.07
N LEU A 9 20.19 -4.72 -20.12
CA LEU A 9 21.37 -4.28 -19.37
C LEU A 9 21.72 -5.22 -18.21
N ASP A 10 20.81 -6.12 -17.82
CA ASP A 10 20.98 -6.98 -16.66
C ASP A 10 22.13 -8.00 -16.89
N ASN A 11 22.98 -8.17 -15.89
CA ASN A 11 24.01 -9.22 -15.88
C ASN A 11 23.60 -10.45 -15.07
N VAL A 12 22.37 -10.43 -14.53
CA VAL A 12 21.73 -11.59 -13.90
C VAL A 12 20.35 -11.84 -14.51
N ALA A 13 19.87 -13.08 -14.40
CA ALA A 13 18.48 -13.44 -14.65
C ALA A 13 17.83 -13.96 -13.36
N VAL A 14 16.49 -13.91 -13.27
CA VAL A 14 15.73 -14.43 -12.12
C VAL A 14 15.13 -15.78 -12.48
N ALA A 15 15.26 -16.74 -11.59
CA ALA A 15 14.66 -18.06 -11.70
C ALA A 15 13.14 -17.99 -11.50
N LEU A 16 12.37 -18.19 -12.55
CA LEU A 16 10.89 -18.28 -12.47
C LEU A 16 10.45 -19.63 -11.87
N HIS A 17 11.27 -20.65 -12.04
CA HIS A 17 11.12 -21.97 -11.43
C HIS A 17 12.48 -22.44 -10.88
N PRO A 18 12.52 -23.36 -9.90
CA PRO A 18 13.78 -23.87 -9.38
C PRO A 18 14.67 -24.46 -10.48
N ILE A 19 15.96 -24.16 -10.43
CA ILE A 19 16.97 -24.64 -11.38
C ILE A 19 17.87 -25.62 -10.64
N LYS A 20 18.16 -26.75 -11.25
CA LYS A 20 19.09 -27.75 -10.71
C LYS A 20 20.51 -27.51 -11.16
N LYS A 21 21.48 -27.86 -10.33
CA LYS A 21 22.91 -27.89 -10.69
C LYS A 21 23.12 -28.65 -11.99
N GLY A 22 23.86 -28.09 -12.92
CA GLY A 22 24.14 -28.66 -14.23
C GLY A 22 23.05 -28.46 -15.28
N GLU A 23 21.94 -27.81 -14.91
CA GLU A 23 20.86 -27.49 -15.85
C GLU A 23 21.23 -26.27 -16.70
N GLU A 24 21.00 -26.33 -17.99
CA GLU A 24 21.16 -25.20 -18.91
C GLU A 24 19.89 -24.35 -18.95
N VAL A 25 20.06 -23.02 -18.81
CA VAL A 25 18.99 -22.05 -18.92
C VAL A 25 19.38 -20.93 -19.86
N THR A 26 18.38 -20.36 -20.55
CA THR A 26 18.58 -19.30 -21.53
C THR A 26 17.72 -18.09 -21.17
N ALA A 27 18.35 -16.90 -21.09
CA ALA A 27 17.68 -15.62 -20.93
C ALA A 27 18.34 -14.56 -21.81
N GLY A 28 17.55 -13.72 -22.50
CA GLY A 28 18.06 -12.64 -23.36
C GLY A 28 19.00 -13.11 -24.49
N GLY A 29 18.89 -14.38 -24.90
CA GLY A 29 19.80 -14.99 -25.91
C GLY A 29 21.12 -15.51 -25.33
N ILE A 30 21.33 -15.43 -24.00
CA ILE A 30 22.49 -15.96 -23.30
C ILE A 30 22.12 -17.29 -22.64
N THR A 31 22.88 -18.36 -22.93
CA THR A 31 22.73 -19.66 -22.30
C THR A 31 23.84 -19.84 -21.28
N VAL A 32 23.47 -20.28 -20.06
CA VAL A 32 24.40 -20.57 -18.97
C VAL A 32 24.02 -21.89 -18.31
N THR A 33 25.02 -22.62 -17.77
CA THR A 33 24.81 -23.82 -16.98
C THR A 33 24.86 -23.49 -15.50
N ALA A 34 23.84 -23.84 -14.73
CA ALA A 34 23.79 -23.57 -13.30
C ALA A 34 24.90 -24.33 -12.55
N LEU A 35 25.70 -23.64 -11.78
CA LEU A 35 26.81 -24.22 -11.02
C LEU A 35 26.36 -24.89 -9.71
N GLU A 36 25.15 -24.58 -9.25
CA GLU A 36 24.52 -25.09 -8.04
C GLU A 36 23.00 -25.05 -8.17
N ASP A 37 22.27 -25.61 -7.20
CA ASP A 37 20.81 -25.51 -7.16
C ASP A 37 20.39 -24.07 -6.86
N ILE A 38 19.53 -23.48 -7.70
CA ILE A 38 19.05 -22.10 -7.54
C ILE A 38 17.54 -22.12 -7.28
N PRO A 39 17.06 -21.64 -6.12
CA PRO A 39 15.64 -21.61 -5.81
C PRO A 39 14.86 -20.60 -6.69
N GLN A 40 13.53 -20.79 -6.76
CA GLN A 40 12.63 -19.83 -7.41
C GLN A 40 12.78 -18.43 -6.80
N GLY A 41 12.74 -17.39 -7.62
CA GLY A 41 12.89 -16.00 -7.24
C GLY A 41 14.35 -15.55 -7.06
N HIS A 42 15.32 -16.48 -7.06
CA HIS A 42 16.74 -16.17 -6.92
C HIS A 42 17.41 -15.86 -8.25
N LYS A 43 18.61 -15.28 -8.19
CA LYS A 43 19.35 -14.77 -9.34
C LYS A 43 20.46 -15.72 -9.79
N ILE A 44 20.61 -15.89 -11.10
CA ILE A 44 21.71 -16.58 -11.77
C ILE A 44 22.54 -15.59 -12.57
N ALA A 45 23.87 -15.65 -12.48
CA ALA A 45 24.77 -14.81 -13.28
C ALA A 45 24.73 -15.20 -14.75
N LEU A 46 24.51 -14.25 -15.67
CA LEU A 46 24.48 -14.48 -17.11
C LEU A 46 25.86 -14.37 -17.74
N LYS A 47 26.83 -13.76 -17.08
CA LYS A 47 28.23 -13.62 -17.47
C LYS A 47 29.12 -13.66 -16.23
N PRO A 48 30.44 -13.86 -16.37
CA PRO A 48 31.36 -13.68 -15.24
C PRO A 48 31.25 -12.27 -14.66
N ILE A 49 31.25 -12.16 -13.35
CA ILE A 49 31.15 -10.91 -12.57
C ILE A 49 32.35 -10.84 -11.62
N LYS A 50 33.11 -9.76 -11.67
CA LYS A 50 34.28 -9.58 -10.83
C LYS A 50 33.93 -9.00 -9.45
N ASN A 51 34.79 -9.28 -8.48
CA ASN A 51 34.71 -8.63 -7.17
C ASN A 51 34.66 -7.12 -7.30
N GLY A 52 33.70 -6.46 -6.66
CA GLY A 52 33.44 -5.02 -6.76
C GLY A 52 32.60 -4.59 -7.99
N GLU A 53 32.36 -5.49 -8.95
CA GLU A 53 31.48 -5.18 -10.11
C GLU A 53 30.02 -5.12 -9.66
N ASN A 54 29.25 -4.17 -10.24
CA ASN A 54 27.83 -4.02 -9.97
C ASN A 54 27.02 -5.24 -10.46
N ILE A 55 26.10 -5.69 -9.62
CA ILE A 55 25.01 -6.58 -10.03
C ILE A 55 23.90 -5.71 -10.59
N VAL A 56 23.53 -5.94 -11.83
CA VAL A 56 22.51 -5.16 -12.55
C VAL A 56 21.25 -6.01 -12.75
N LYS A 57 20.12 -5.49 -12.26
CA LYS A 57 18.78 -6.04 -12.44
C LYS A 57 17.80 -4.89 -12.64
N TYR A 58 16.79 -5.05 -13.46
CA TYR A 58 15.87 -3.98 -13.89
C TYR A 58 16.58 -2.85 -14.68
N GLY A 59 17.79 -3.07 -15.18
CA GLY A 59 18.62 -2.05 -15.79
C GLY A 59 19.37 -1.15 -14.80
N PHE A 60 19.32 -1.42 -13.50
CA PHE A 60 19.94 -0.66 -12.42
C PHE A 60 20.85 -1.52 -11.57
N ALA A 61 21.86 -0.88 -10.95
CA ALA A 61 22.71 -1.56 -9.99
C ALA A 61 21.91 -1.85 -8.71
N ILE A 62 21.81 -3.14 -8.35
CA ILE A 62 21.15 -3.61 -7.13
C ILE A 62 22.15 -3.97 -6.04
N GLY A 63 23.39 -3.54 -6.14
CA GLY A 63 24.51 -3.83 -5.27
C GLY A 63 25.75 -4.21 -6.07
N HIS A 64 26.80 -4.70 -5.38
CA HIS A 64 28.04 -5.17 -5.98
C HIS A 64 28.41 -6.58 -5.53
N ALA A 65 29.19 -7.28 -6.35
CA ALA A 65 29.75 -8.58 -6.02
C ALA A 65 30.86 -8.44 -4.96
N THR A 66 30.89 -9.34 -3.96
CA THR A 66 31.93 -9.38 -2.92
C THR A 66 33.01 -10.42 -3.18
N ALA A 67 32.88 -11.17 -4.26
CA ALA A 67 33.86 -12.15 -4.78
C ALA A 67 33.63 -12.33 -6.28
N ASP A 68 34.63 -12.85 -6.98
CA ASP A 68 34.50 -13.25 -8.38
C ASP A 68 33.43 -14.34 -8.50
N ALA A 69 32.54 -14.22 -9.47
CA ALA A 69 31.49 -15.18 -9.79
C ALA A 69 31.55 -15.55 -11.28
N GLU A 70 31.46 -16.84 -11.58
CA GLU A 70 31.41 -17.32 -12.96
C GLU A 70 29.98 -17.23 -13.51
N ALA A 71 29.83 -17.30 -14.84
CA ALA A 71 28.51 -17.45 -15.46
C ALA A 71 27.83 -18.74 -14.96
N GLY A 72 26.55 -18.64 -14.60
CA GLY A 72 25.80 -19.74 -13.98
C GLY A 72 25.87 -19.80 -12.44
N ALA A 73 26.61 -18.91 -11.80
CA ALA A 73 26.67 -18.83 -10.32
C ALA A 73 25.37 -18.28 -9.72
N TRP A 74 25.02 -18.75 -8.54
CA TRP A 74 23.94 -18.21 -7.74
C TRP A 74 24.37 -16.88 -7.07
N MET A 75 23.67 -15.79 -7.42
CA MET A 75 23.93 -14.46 -6.86
C MET A 75 22.96 -14.15 -5.72
N HIS A 76 23.48 -14.09 -4.48
CA HIS A 76 22.65 -13.86 -3.30
C HIS A 76 23.47 -13.20 -2.17
N THR A 77 22.93 -13.11 -0.94
CA THR A 77 23.51 -12.41 0.20
C THR A 77 24.93 -12.89 0.61
N HIS A 78 25.36 -14.08 0.19
CA HIS A 78 26.71 -14.59 0.42
C HIS A 78 27.79 -13.93 -0.46
N ASN A 79 27.38 -13.37 -1.60
CA ASN A 79 28.29 -12.78 -2.59
C ASN A 79 27.80 -11.44 -3.19
N VAL A 80 26.74 -10.83 -2.62
CA VAL A 80 26.21 -9.52 -3.04
C VAL A 80 26.03 -8.60 -1.83
N LYS A 81 26.47 -7.35 -1.91
CA LYS A 81 26.27 -6.29 -0.93
C LYS A 81 25.68 -5.03 -1.54
N THR A 82 25.06 -4.20 -0.70
CA THR A 82 24.44 -2.92 -1.06
C THR A 82 25.49 -1.88 -1.50
N ASN A 83 25.08 -0.96 -2.38
CA ASN A 83 25.81 0.24 -2.75
C ASN A 83 25.30 1.50 -2.03
N LEU A 84 24.28 1.39 -1.18
CA LEU A 84 23.62 2.55 -0.57
C LEU A 84 24.50 3.21 0.48
N GLU A 85 24.66 4.53 0.36
CA GLU A 85 25.37 5.40 1.28
C GLU A 85 24.53 6.69 1.44
N GLY A 86 23.91 6.90 2.60
CA GLY A 86 23.34 8.19 3.05
C GLY A 86 22.43 8.94 2.06
N GLU A 87 22.43 10.28 2.20
CA GLU A 87 21.70 11.20 1.29
C GLU A 87 22.32 11.24 -0.11
N MET A 88 21.46 11.48 -1.11
CA MET A 88 21.88 11.63 -2.50
C MET A 88 21.36 12.95 -3.08
N GLU A 89 22.15 13.53 -3.98
CA GLU A 89 21.70 14.63 -4.82
C GLU A 89 21.04 14.09 -6.09
N TYR A 90 19.94 14.70 -6.49
CA TYR A 90 19.19 14.31 -7.68
C TYR A 90 19.05 15.47 -8.65
N THR A 91 19.17 15.18 -9.94
CA THR A 91 18.97 16.15 -11.00
C THR A 91 17.66 15.86 -11.73
N TYR A 92 16.82 16.88 -11.89
CA TYR A 92 15.56 16.75 -12.62
C TYR A 92 15.80 16.76 -14.12
N THR A 93 15.62 15.61 -14.74
CA THR A 93 15.67 15.43 -16.21
C THR A 93 14.36 14.75 -16.61
N PRO A 94 13.27 15.52 -16.87
CA PRO A 94 11.94 14.96 -17.04
C PRO A 94 11.87 14.03 -18.27
N SER A 95 11.27 12.86 -18.03
CA SER A 95 10.89 11.89 -19.06
C SER A 95 9.45 11.47 -18.77
N LEU A 96 8.51 12.15 -19.40
CA LEU A 96 7.08 12.03 -19.12
C LEU A 96 6.41 11.22 -20.23
N ASP A 97 5.76 10.15 -19.83
CA ASP A 97 4.93 9.31 -20.70
C ASP A 97 3.48 9.33 -20.18
N PHE A 98 2.67 10.20 -20.76
CA PHE A 98 1.25 10.30 -20.40
C PHE A 98 0.48 9.19 -21.11
N PRO A 99 -0.27 8.35 -20.36
CA PRO A 99 -1.07 7.32 -20.99
C PRO A 99 -2.16 7.93 -21.87
N GLU A 100 -2.45 7.28 -22.99
CA GLU A 100 -3.56 7.65 -23.86
C GLU A 100 -4.87 7.56 -23.07
N LYS A 101 -5.70 8.60 -23.21
CA LYS A 101 -6.97 8.67 -22.48
C LYS A 101 -7.93 7.60 -22.99
N VAL A 102 -8.56 6.94 -22.05
CA VAL A 102 -9.58 5.90 -22.27
C VAL A 102 -10.85 6.31 -21.54
N GLU A 103 -12.00 6.08 -22.18
CA GLU A 103 -13.30 6.30 -21.53
C GLU A 103 -13.42 5.38 -20.32
N PRO A 104 -13.74 5.91 -19.11
CA PRO A 104 -13.77 5.09 -17.91
C PRO A 104 -14.99 4.18 -17.87
N GLU A 105 -14.82 2.93 -17.52
CA GLU A 105 -15.88 2.02 -17.11
C GLU A 105 -16.56 2.55 -15.83
N THR A 106 -17.74 2.03 -15.50
CA THR A 106 -18.46 2.37 -14.27
C THR A 106 -18.48 1.19 -13.31
N PHE A 107 -18.54 1.51 -12.01
CA PHE A 107 -18.87 0.57 -10.94
C PHE A 107 -20.16 1.01 -10.24
N MET A 108 -20.82 0.09 -9.56
CA MET A 108 -22.01 0.40 -8.75
C MET A 108 -21.57 0.87 -7.36
N GLY A 109 -21.44 2.17 -7.16
CA GLY A 109 -20.99 2.81 -5.93
C GLY A 109 -22.04 3.68 -5.26
N PHE A 110 -21.68 4.31 -4.16
CA PHE A 110 -22.55 5.23 -3.43
C PHE A 110 -22.11 6.67 -3.66
N ARG A 111 -23.07 7.56 -3.97
CA ARG A 111 -22.81 9.01 -4.06
C ARG A 111 -23.11 9.67 -2.72
N ARG A 112 -22.12 10.25 -2.07
CA ARG A 112 -22.29 10.98 -0.83
C ARG A 112 -22.91 12.36 -1.08
N LYS A 113 -23.53 12.98 -0.05
CA LYS A 113 -24.14 14.32 -0.16
C LYS A 113 -23.16 15.40 -0.61
N ASP A 114 -21.87 15.25 -0.29
CA ASP A 114 -20.80 16.15 -0.71
C ASP A 114 -20.29 15.87 -2.15
N GLY A 115 -20.91 14.94 -2.85
CA GLY A 115 -20.59 14.57 -4.23
C GLY A 115 -19.49 13.50 -4.38
N ARG A 116 -18.82 13.09 -3.30
CA ARG A 116 -17.75 12.08 -3.38
C ARG A 116 -18.32 10.69 -3.64
N ALA A 117 -17.55 9.88 -4.36
CA ALA A 117 -17.81 8.46 -4.55
C ALA A 117 -17.42 7.65 -3.32
N ALA A 118 -18.12 6.54 -3.09
CA ALA A 118 -17.76 5.53 -2.10
C ALA A 118 -18.04 4.13 -2.64
N ILE A 119 -17.30 3.14 -2.16
CA ILE A 119 -17.45 1.74 -2.56
C ILE A 119 -18.08 0.88 -1.47
N ARG A 120 -18.22 1.45 -0.27
CA ARG A 120 -18.87 0.84 0.90
C ARG A 120 -19.84 1.85 1.53
N ASN A 121 -20.81 1.31 2.22
CA ASN A 121 -21.82 2.08 2.98
C ASN A 121 -21.78 1.65 4.44
N GLU A 122 -20.68 1.96 5.12
CA GLU A 122 -20.38 1.49 6.47
C GLU A 122 -20.65 2.58 7.52
N ILE A 123 -20.87 2.16 8.77
CA ILE A 123 -20.87 3.03 9.94
C ILE A 123 -19.61 2.78 10.72
N TRP A 124 -18.79 3.82 10.90
CA TRP A 124 -17.50 3.72 11.57
C TRP A 124 -17.54 4.35 12.96
N PHE A 125 -16.97 3.63 13.92
CA PHE A 125 -16.65 4.15 15.24
C PHE A 125 -15.19 4.58 15.26
N ILE A 126 -14.96 5.85 15.58
CA ILE A 126 -13.61 6.41 15.69
C ILE A 126 -13.36 6.76 17.15
N PRO A 127 -12.66 5.89 17.92
CA PRO A 127 -12.22 6.24 19.26
C PRO A 127 -11.21 7.39 19.20
N THR A 128 -11.36 8.40 20.07
CA THR A 128 -10.35 9.47 20.22
C THR A 128 -9.23 9.06 21.17
N VAL A 129 -9.47 8.05 22.00
CA VAL A 129 -8.53 7.57 23.01
C VAL A 129 -8.63 6.05 23.22
N GLY A 130 -7.50 5.41 23.54
CA GLY A 130 -7.44 3.97 23.76
C GLY A 130 -8.35 3.45 24.89
N CYS A 131 -8.67 4.27 25.88
CA CYS A 131 -9.51 3.90 27.04
C CYS A 131 -10.92 3.47 26.65
N VAL A 132 -11.47 3.96 25.52
CA VAL A 132 -12.83 3.63 25.06
C VAL A 132 -12.88 2.53 23.99
N ASN A 133 -11.75 1.91 23.66
CA ASN A 133 -11.70 0.87 22.63
C ASN A 133 -12.67 -0.28 22.89
N ASP A 134 -12.75 -0.78 24.13
CA ASP A 134 -13.61 -1.93 24.45
C ASP A 134 -15.10 -1.53 24.52
N ILE A 135 -15.40 -0.27 24.86
CA ILE A 135 -16.75 0.30 24.74
C ILE A 135 -17.16 0.28 23.26
N ALA A 136 -16.32 0.80 22.38
CA ALA A 136 -16.59 0.81 20.93
C ALA A 136 -16.78 -0.61 20.37
N LYS A 137 -15.92 -1.56 20.73
CA LYS A 137 -16.05 -2.97 20.32
C LYS A 137 -17.36 -3.59 20.80
N LYS A 138 -17.76 -3.30 22.04
CA LYS A 138 -19.03 -3.77 22.59
C LYS A 138 -20.22 -3.17 21.87
N MET A 139 -20.21 -1.85 21.62
CA MET A 139 -21.25 -1.18 20.84
C MET A 139 -21.40 -1.77 19.44
N VAL A 140 -20.29 -2.00 18.71
CA VAL A 140 -20.31 -2.65 17.40
C VAL A 140 -20.95 -4.03 17.47
N ARG A 141 -20.56 -4.85 18.44
CA ARG A 141 -21.08 -6.22 18.60
C ARG A 141 -22.57 -6.24 18.93
N ASP A 142 -23.00 -5.37 19.84
CA ASP A 142 -24.34 -5.42 20.43
C ASP A 142 -25.40 -4.70 19.55
N ASN A 143 -24.99 -3.97 18.49
CA ASN A 143 -25.86 -3.21 17.60
C ASN A 143 -25.85 -3.71 16.15
N GLN A 144 -25.50 -4.97 15.91
CA GLN A 144 -25.51 -5.56 14.56
C GLN A 144 -26.90 -5.61 13.90
N ASP A 145 -27.97 -5.51 14.68
CA ASP A 145 -29.32 -5.37 14.19
C ASP A 145 -29.61 -4.08 13.40
N LEU A 146 -28.72 -3.08 13.52
CA LEU A 146 -28.78 -1.85 12.73
C LEU A 146 -28.12 -1.96 11.33
N VAL A 147 -27.52 -3.10 11.03
CA VAL A 147 -26.96 -3.40 9.70
C VAL A 147 -28.06 -3.97 8.84
N GLU A 148 -28.82 -3.08 8.20
CA GLU A 148 -29.97 -3.43 7.35
C GLU A 148 -29.89 -2.73 5.99
N GLY A 149 -30.60 -3.29 5.01
CA GLY A 149 -30.75 -2.68 3.68
C GLY A 149 -29.42 -2.53 2.95
N THR A 150 -29.02 -1.28 2.68
CA THR A 150 -27.79 -0.94 1.93
C THR A 150 -26.56 -0.76 2.83
N ILE A 151 -26.69 -0.93 4.15
CA ILE A 151 -25.59 -0.75 5.11
C ILE A 151 -24.68 -2.00 5.09
N ASP A 152 -23.41 -1.81 4.74
CA ASP A 152 -22.44 -2.91 4.60
C ASP A 152 -21.88 -3.41 5.95
N GLY A 153 -21.98 -2.63 7.04
CA GLY A 153 -21.56 -3.05 8.36
C GLY A 153 -21.26 -1.93 9.35
N LEU A 154 -21.05 -2.32 10.61
CA LEU A 154 -20.54 -1.48 11.69
C LEU A 154 -19.11 -1.91 12.03
N TYR A 155 -18.17 -0.96 12.10
CA TYR A 155 -16.76 -1.24 12.36
C TYR A 155 -16.16 -0.21 13.32
N THR A 156 -15.17 -0.62 14.12
CA THR A 156 -14.36 0.28 14.95
C THR A 156 -12.89 0.00 14.70
N PHE A 157 -12.05 1.02 14.85
CA PHE A 157 -10.61 0.97 14.62
C PHE A 157 -9.85 1.31 15.91
N PRO A 158 -9.66 0.34 16.82
CA PRO A 158 -8.99 0.53 18.10
C PRO A 158 -7.54 0.96 17.92
N HIS A 159 -7.08 1.85 18.78
CA HIS A 159 -5.69 2.28 18.87
C HIS A 159 -5.32 2.66 20.31
N PRO A 160 -4.04 2.63 20.72
CA PRO A 160 -3.63 2.89 22.10
C PRO A 160 -3.34 4.37 22.41
N PHE A 161 -3.64 5.30 21.51
CA PHE A 161 -3.23 6.71 21.58
C PHE A 161 -4.39 7.62 21.98
N GLY A 162 -4.18 8.95 21.86
CA GLY A 162 -5.16 9.99 22.19
C GLY A 162 -4.96 10.62 23.57
N CYS A 163 -4.25 9.93 24.47
CA CYS A 163 -3.85 10.45 25.77
C CYS A 163 -2.35 10.28 25.96
N SER A 164 -1.72 11.17 26.75
CA SER A 164 -0.29 11.15 27.08
C SER A 164 0.65 11.18 25.87
N GLN A 165 0.16 11.62 24.72
CA GLN A 165 0.96 11.98 23.56
C GLN A 165 1.26 13.47 23.55
N THR A 166 2.43 13.85 23.05
CA THR A 166 2.88 15.25 22.98
C THR A 166 3.38 15.61 21.58
N GLY A 167 3.41 16.93 21.28
CA GLY A 167 4.05 17.45 20.08
C GLY A 167 3.52 16.88 18.78
N ALA A 168 4.43 16.47 17.91
CA ALA A 168 4.14 15.97 16.57
C ALA A 168 3.29 14.70 16.57
N ASP A 169 3.54 13.78 17.51
CA ASP A 169 2.78 12.51 17.60
C ASP A 169 1.30 12.76 17.90
N HIS A 170 0.99 13.71 18.80
CA HIS A 170 -0.40 14.09 19.11
C HIS A 170 -1.08 14.72 17.90
N ALA A 171 -0.40 15.68 17.23
CA ALA A 171 -0.92 16.31 16.03
C ALA A 171 -1.18 15.29 14.90
N GLN A 172 -0.26 14.34 14.74
CA GLN A 172 -0.35 13.31 13.71
C GLN A 172 -1.49 12.31 13.97
N THR A 173 -1.68 11.90 15.23
CA THR A 173 -2.82 11.06 15.66
C THR A 173 -4.13 11.77 15.36
N ARG A 174 -4.27 13.04 15.76
CA ARG A 174 -5.46 13.86 15.53
C ARG A 174 -5.77 13.98 14.05
N LYS A 175 -4.78 14.35 13.23
CA LYS A 175 -4.90 14.49 11.77
C LYS A 175 -5.37 13.20 11.11
N LEU A 176 -4.77 12.06 11.48
CA LEU A 176 -5.12 10.76 10.90
C LEU A 176 -6.55 10.33 11.24
N LEU A 177 -6.94 10.44 12.52
CA LEU A 177 -8.28 10.08 12.96
C LEU A 177 -9.35 10.98 12.30
N ALA A 178 -9.09 12.29 12.18
CA ALA A 178 -9.97 13.22 11.47
C ALA A 178 -10.10 12.86 9.97
N ALA A 179 -9.01 12.41 9.34
CA ALA A 179 -9.05 11.93 7.95
C ALA A 179 -9.93 10.67 7.80
N LEU A 180 -9.88 9.74 8.77
CA LEU A 180 -10.78 8.57 8.79
C LEU A 180 -12.25 9.00 8.97
N VAL A 181 -12.56 9.99 9.83
CA VAL A 181 -13.91 10.56 9.96
C VAL A 181 -14.42 11.08 8.62
N ARG A 182 -13.56 11.71 7.83
CA ARG A 182 -13.92 12.26 6.50
C ARG A 182 -14.00 11.21 5.40
N HIS A 183 -13.58 9.96 5.65
CA HIS A 183 -13.49 8.93 4.59
C HIS A 183 -14.85 8.59 3.98
N PRO A 184 -14.98 8.56 2.63
CA PRO A 184 -16.28 8.38 1.97
C PRO A 184 -16.89 6.98 2.14
N ASN A 185 -16.11 5.92 2.38
CA ASN A 185 -16.65 4.58 2.66
C ASN A 185 -17.44 4.52 3.96
N ALA A 186 -17.18 5.44 4.91
CA ALA A 186 -18.03 5.63 6.07
C ALA A 186 -19.25 6.49 5.67
N ALA A 187 -20.42 5.88 5.55
CA ALA A 187 -21.67 6.60 5.34
C ALA A 187 -21.99 7.49 6.54
N ALA A 188 -21.80 6.96 7.74
CA ALA A 188 -21.92 7.72 8.98
C ALA A 188 -20.79 7.36 9.94
N VAL A 189 -20.51 8.24 10.90
CA VAL A 189 -19.42 8.07 11.86
C VAL A 189 -19.91 8.44 13.26
N LEU A 190 -19.62 7.56 14.25
CA LEU A 190 -19.72 7.88 15.67
C LEU A 190 -18.30 8.08 16.23
N VAL A 191 -17.97 9.31 16.58
CA VAL A 191 -16.74 9.64 17.30
C VAL A 191 -16.96 9.39 18.79
N LEU A 192 -16.12 8.55 19.39
CA LEU A 192 -16.25 8.12 20.78
C LEU A 192 -15.07 8.63 21.61
N GLY A 193 -15.32 9.57 22.51
CA GLY A 193 -14.37 10.10 23.49
C GLY A 193 -14.63 9.61 24.91
N LEU A 194 -13.60 9.70 25.77
CA LEU A 194 -13.74 9.44 27.20
C LEU A 194 -14.20 10.70 27.93
N GLY A 195 -13.52 11.83 27.72
CA GLY A 195 -13.80 13.15 28.33
C GLY A 195 -12.64 13.75 29.11
N CYS A 196 -11.53 13.01 29.31
CA CYS A 196 -10.34 13.53 30.01
C CYS A 196 -9.03 13.30 29.22
N GLU A 197 -9.11 12.89 27.95
CA GLU A 197 -7.97 12.69 27.08
C GLU A 197 -7.33 14.01 26.61
N ASN A 198 -6.04 13.93 26.19
CA ASN A 198 -5.36 15.09 25.61
C ASN A 198 -5.94 15.51 24.24
N LEU A 199 -6.45 14.56 23.47
CA LEU A 199 -7.19 14.84 22.24
C LEU A 199 -8.61 15.27 22.62
N THR A 200 -8.76 16.53 22.99
CA THR A 200 -10.06 17.07 23.41
C THR A 200 -11.06 17.15 22.25
N HIS A 201 -12.34 17.19 22.60
CA HIS A 201 -13.41 17.33 21.62
C HIS A 201 -13.23 18.57 20.72
N GLU A 202 -12.87 19.72 21.31
CA GLU A 202 -12.65 20.97 20.59
C GLU A 202 -11.50 20.87 19.59
N GLN A 203 -10.36 20.30 20.02
CA GLN A 203 -9.21 20.09 19.12
C GLN A 203 -9.55 19.14 17.97
N PHE A 204 -10.40 18.15 18.24
CA PHE A 204 -10.79 17.21 17.19
C PHE A 204 -11.78 17.83 16.20
N LEU A 205 -12.70 18.67 16.68
CA LEU A 205 -13.59 19.47 15.81
C LEU A 205 -12.80 20.42 14.91
N GLU A 206 -11.79 21.11 15.45
CA GLU A 206 -10.89 21.97 14.65
C GLU A 206 -10.20 21.19 13.53
N GLU A 207 -9.74 19.97 13.81
CA GLU A 207 -9.06 19.13 12.82
C GLU A 207 -10.01 18.55 11.77
N ILE A 208 -11.23 18.19 12.16
CA ILE A 208 -12.27 17.71 11.23
C ILE A 208 -12.70 18.84 10.30
N GLY A 209 -12.78 20.08 10.81
CA GLY A 209 -13.30 21.23 10.08
C GLY A 209 -14.83 21.16 9.88
N ASP A 210 -15.33 21.74 8.78
CA ASP A 210 -16.75 21.65 8.44
C ASP A 210 -17.17 20.21 8.17
N TYR A 211 -18.28 19.77 8.76
CA TYR A 211 -18.82 18.42 8.59
C TYR A 211 -20.35 18.40 8.60
N ASP A 212 -20.92 17.36 8.00
CA ASP A 212 -22.37 17.08 8.05
C ASP A 212 -22.74 16.54 9.44
N HIS A 213 -23.48 17.30 10.23
CA HIS A 213 -23.93 16.96 11.59
C HIS A 213 -24.89 15.75 11.61
N ASP A 214 -25.57 15.45 10.49
CA ASP A 214 -26.39 14.25 10.37
C ASP A 214 -25.51 13.01 10.17
N ARG A 215 -24.36 13.16 9.49
CA ARG A 215 -23.41 12.09 9.19
C ARG A 215 -22.48 11.77 10.36
N VAL A 216 -22.00 12.78 11.08
CA VAL A 216 -20.99 12.62 12.15
C VAL A 216 -21.60 12.93 13.49
N LYS A 217 -21.61 11.96 14.38
CA LYS A 217 -22.11 12.06 15.77
C LYS A 217 -20.96 11.93 16.73
N PHE A 218 -21.12 12.52 17.91
CA PHE A 218 -20.13 12.52 18.99
C PHE A 218 -20.74 12.00 20.27
N LEU A 219 -20.00 11.18 21.00
CA LEU A 219 -20.36 10.69 22.33
C LEU A 219 -19.14 10.79 23.25
N THR A 220 -19.28 11.51 24.36
CA THR A 220 -18.29 11.59 25.44
C THR A 220 -18.79 10.73 26.62
N CYS A 221 -18.09 9.63 26.92
CA CYS A 221 -18.58 8.64 27.89
C CYS A 221 -18.76 9.21 29.29
N GLN A 222 -17.89 10.12 29.74
CA GLN A 222 -17.99 10.72 31.09
C GLN A 222 -19.11 11.79 31.23
N GLU A 223 -19.75 12.18 30.13
CA GLU A 223 -20.81 13.19 30.12
C GLU A 223 -22.23 12.59 30.10
N VAL A 224 -22.35 11.27 30.09
CA VAL A 224 -23.63 10.53 30.05
C VAL A 224 -23.71 9.53 31.20
N ASP A 225 -24.93 9.22 31.63
CA ASP A 225 -25.16 8.24 32.70
C ASP A 225 -24.96 6.78 32.23
N ASP A 226 -25.29 6.51 30.95
CA ASP A 226 -25.10 5.18 30.29
C ASP A 226 -24.68 5.41 28.84
N GLU A 227 -23.41 5.14 28.60
CA GLU A 227 -22.81 5.30 27.27
C GLU A 227 -23.39 4.33 26.23
N PHE A 228 -23.88 3.17 26.65
CA PHE A 228 -24.47 2.19 25.73
C PHE A 228 -25.87 2.62 25.28
N GLU A 229 -26.70 3.15 26.22
CA GLU A 229 -28.02 3.69 25.86
C GLU A 229 -27.88 4.92 24.99
N ALA A 230 -27.02 5.86 25.36
CA ALA A 230 -26.75 7.07 24.58
C ALA A 230 -26.16 6.74 23.19
N GLY A 231 -25.19 5.80 23.14
CA GLY A 231 -24.60 5.34 21.90
C GLY A 231 -25.59 4.66 20.96
N ARG A 232 -26.51 3.82 21.49
CA ARG A 232 -27.58 3.21 20.69
C ARG A 232 -28.44 4.24 19.97
N LYS A 233 -28.87 5.28 20.66
CA LYS A 233 -29.67 6.36 20.07
C LYS A 233 -28.93 7.07 18.92
N LEU A 234 -27.66 7.38 19.11
CA LEU A 234 -26.83 7.99 18.05
C LEU A 234 -26.61 7.03 16.88
N LEU A 235 -26.47 5.72 17.14
CA LEU A 235 -26.32 4.72 16.09
C LEU A 235 -27.59 4.53 15.28
N GLU A 236 -28.77 4.66 15.87
CA GLU A 236 -30.05 4.65 15.16
C GLU A 236 -30.14 5.85 14.19
N GLU A 237 -29.66 7.03 14.61
CA GLU A 237 -29.53 8.19 13.71
C GLU A 237 -28.52 7.95 12.58
N CYS A 238 -27.36 7.38 12.91
CA CYS A 238 -26.34 7.01 11.91
C CYS A 238 -26.88 5.98 10.90
N SER A 239 -27.61 4.97 11.38
CA SER A 239 -28.22 3.95 10.52
C SER A 239 -29.28 4.57 9.62
N ALA A 240 -30.18 5.41 10.16
CA ALA A 240 -31.19 6.12 9.37
C ALA A 240 -30.56 7.03 8.30
N TYR A 241 -29.40 7.66 8.60
CA TYR A 241 -28.67 8.45 7.62
C TYR A 241 -28.02 7.55 6.56
N ALA A 242 -27.34 6.47 6.95
CA ALA A 242 -26.69 5.54 6.03
C ALA A 242 -27.66 4.84 5.08
N ALA A 243 -28.87 4.51 5.57
CA ALA A 243 -29.90 3.85 4.79
C ALA A 243 -30.47 4.69 3.62
N GLN A 244 -30.15 6.00 3.56
CA GLN A 244 -30.59 6.88 2.47
C GLN A 244 -29.79 6.69 1.18
N PHE A 245 -28.62 6.01 1.24
CA PHE A 245 -27.75 5.84 0.09
C PHE A 245 -28.05 4.52 -0.62
N GLU A 246 -28.12 4.62 -1.93
CA GLU A 246 -28.24 3.47 -2.82
C GLU A 246 -27.06 3.42 -3.81
N ARG A 247 -26.80 2.26 -4.37
CA ARG A 247 -25.75 2.11 -5.38
C ARG A 247 -26.23 2.66 -6.72
N GLU A 248 -25.37 3.49 -7.33
CA GLU A 248 -25.56 4.05 -8.66
C GLU A 248 -24.30 3.86 -9.52
N PRO A 249 -24.41 3.93 -10.87
CA PRO A 249 -23.23 3.90 -11.74
C PRO A 249 -22.33 5.11 -11.50
N ILE A 250 -21.07 4.84 -11.13
CA ILE A 250 -20.03 5.86 -10.90
C ILE A 250 -18.82 5.51 -11.76
N PRO A 251 -18.21 6.47 -12.48
CA PRO A 251 -17.04 6.16 -13.31
C PRO A 251 -15.80 5.84 -12.44
N VAL A 252 -14.97 4.89 -12.91
CA VAL A 252 -13.71 4.51 -12.22
C VAL A 252 -12.71 5.67 -12.11
N SER A 253 -12.91 6.74 -12.88
CA SER A 253 -12.15 7.99 -12.75
C SER A 253 -12.30 8.66 -11.37
N GLU A 254 -13.30 8.29 -10.58
CA GLU A 254 -13.49 8.80 -9.22
C GLU A 254 -12.82 7.92 -8.15
N LEU A 255 -12.32 6.73 -8.51
CA LEU A 255 -11.60 5.87 -7.58
C LEU A 255 -10.21 6.42 -7.21
N VAL A 256 -9.87 6.24 -5.96
CA VAL A 256 -8.51 6.34 -5.42
C VAL A 256 -8.11 4.96 -4.92
N VAL A 257 -7.01 4.40 -5.44
CA VAL A 257 -6.55 3.06 -5.12
C VAL A 257 -5.15 3.11 -4.51
N GLY A 258 -5.02 2.62 -3.28
CA GLY A 258 -3.72 2.50 -2.61
C GLY A 258 -2.94 1.29 -3.13
N MET A 259 -1.63 1.39 -3.21
CA MET A 259 -0.74 0.34 -3.72
C MET A 259 0.36 0.05 -2.71
N LYS A 260 0.43 -1.19 -2.26
CA LYS A 260 1.33 -1.63 -1.19
C LYS A 260 1.91 -3.00 -1.47
N CYS A 261 3.05 -3.32 -0.84
CA CYS A 261 3.57 -4.69 -0.78
C CYS A 261 3.99 -5.08 0.64
N GLY A 262 3.89 -6.36 0.96
CA GLY A 262 4.35 -6.92 2.22
C GLY A 262 4.65 -8.40 2.08
N GLY A 263 5.70 -8.89 2.79
CA GLY A 263 6.18 -10.27 2.60
C GLY A 263 6.70 -10.52 1.19
N SER A 264 7.40 -9.56 0.59
CA SER A 264 7.91 -9.61 -0.78
C SER A 264 8.94 -10.72 -0.99
N ASP A 265 8.95 -11.29 -2.19
CA ASP A 265 9.91 -12.28 -2.70
C ASP A 265 10.57 -11.82 -4.02
N GLY A 266 11.44 -12.63 -4.60
CA GLY A 266 12.13 -12.31 -5.85
C GLY A 266 11.22 -12.23 -7.08
N LEU A 267 9.99 -12.76 -7.00
CA LEU A 267 8.98 -12.64 -8.05
C LEU A 267 8.12 -11.40 -7.93
N SER A 268 8.13 -10.70 -6.78
CA SER A 268 7.29 -9.51 -6.54
C SER A 268 7.44 -8.44 -7.62
N GLY A 269 8.68 -8.12 -8.00
CA GLY A 269 8.98 -7.13 -9.05
C GLY A 269 8.87 -7.66 -10.48
N ILE A 270 8.43 -8.91 -10.67
CA ILE A 270 8.29 -9.56 -11.98
C ILE A 270 6.82 -9.86 -12.30
N THR A 271 6.04 -10.20 -11.29
CA THR A 271 4.64 -10.63 -11.45
C THR A 271 3.67 -9.60 -10.87
N ALA A 272 3.40 -9.65 -9.55
CA ALA A 272 2.34 -8.85 -8.93
C ALA A 272 2.59 -7.33 -8.97
N ASN A 273 3.81 -6.85 -8.68
CA ASN A 273 4.10 -5.41 -8.68
C ASN A 273 3.98 -4.78 -10.07
N PRO A 274 4.54 -5.36 -11.16
CA PRO A 274 4.30 -4.86 -12.51
C PRO A 274 2.83 -4.93 -12.95
N THR A 275 2.08 -5.94 -12.50
CA THR A 275 0.63 -6.02 -12.73
C THR A 275 -0.09 -4.82 -12.11
N VAL A 276 0.22 -4.49 -10.84
CA VAL A 276 -0.30 -3.30 -10.16
C VAL A 276 0.16 -2.03 -10.86
N GLY A 277 1.41 -1.97 -11.33
CA GLY A 277 1.93 -0.83 -12.08
C GLY A 277 1.19 -0.60 -13.39
N ARG A 278 0.95 -1.66 -14.16
CA ARG A 278 0.17 -1.57 -15.39
C ARG A 278 -1.29 -1.19 -15.10
N PHE A 279 -1.86 -1.71 -14.02
CA PHE A 279 -3.17 -1.26 -13.51
C PHE A 279 -3.14 0.23 -13.16
N SER A 280 -2.09 0.74 -12.50
CA SER A 280 -1.95 2.18 -12.20
C SER A 280 -1.94 3.04 -13.46
N ASP A 281 -1.22 2.62 -14.51
CA ASP A 281 -1.25 3.30 -15.81
C ASP A 281 -2.65 3.26 -16.45
N MET A 282 -3.36 2.14 -16.34
CA MET A 282 -4.75 2.02 -16.83
C MET A 282 -5.71 2.92 -16.06
N MET A 283 -5.51 3.10 -14.74
CA MET A 283 -6.28 4.06 -13.93
C MET A 283 -5.99 5.51 -14.34
N ALA A 284 -4.72 5.86 -14.55
CA ALA A 284 -4.33 7.19 -15.02
C ALA A 284 -4.94 7.50 -16.40
N ALA A 285 -4.95 6.53 -17.33
CA ALA A 285 -5.59 6.64 -18.63
C ALA A 285 -7.10 6.97 -18.53
N ARG A 286 -7.77 6.50 -17.48
CA ARG A 286 -9.21 6.67 -17.18
C ARG A 286 -9.50 7.87 -16.28
N GLY A 287 -8.47 8.63 -15.89
CA GLY A 287 -8.61 9.78 -14.98
C GLY A 287 -8.83 9.41 -13.52
N GLY A 288 -8.59 8.16 -13.13
CA GLY A 288 -8.56 7.71 -11.75
C GLY A 288 -7.26 8.09 -11.02
N SER A 289 -7.17 7.76 -9.74
CA SER A 289 -6.00 8.06 -8.92
C SER A 289 -5.44 6.81 -8.26
N THR A 290 -4.11 6.75 -8.17
CA THR A 290 -3.39 5.71 -7.44
C THR A 290 -2.40 6.34 -6.46
N VAL A 291 -2.10 5.63 -5.37
CA VAL A 291 -1.23 6.12 -4.31
C VAL A 291 -0.11 5.12 -4.07
N LEU A 292 1.14 5.55 -4.26
CA LEU A 292 2.34 4.81 -3.94
C LEU A 292 2.93 5.36 -2.63
N THR A 293 3.15 4.50 -1.65
CA THR A 293 3.78 4.85 -0.37
C THR A 293 4.96 3.94 -0.08
N GLU A 294 5.34 3.75 1.19
CA GLU A 294 6.48 2.91 1.61
C GLU A 294 7.82 3.56 1.21
N VAL A 295 8.01 4.82 1.60
CA VAL A 295 9.19 5.63 1.21
C VAL A 295 10.54 4.91 1.43
N PRO A 296 10.78 4.17 2.55
CA PRO A 296 12.00 3.40 2.72
C PRO A 296 12.22 2.31 1.66
N GLU A 297 11.17 1.86 0.97
CA GLU A 297 11.24 0.90 -0.13
C GLU A 297 11.40 1.57 -1.50
N MET A 298 11.73 2.87 -1.54
CA MET A 298 12.12 3.61 -2.74
C MET A 298 13.63 3.87 -2.79
N PHE A 299 14.35 3.67 -1.67
CA PHE A 299 15.78 3.95 -1.58
C PHE A 299 16.58 3.04 -2.51
N GLY A 300 17.44 3.63 -3.32
CA GLY A 300 18.20 2.96 -4.38
C GLY A 300 17.42 2.72 -5.68
N ALA A 301 16.13 3.08 -5.71
CA ALA A 301 15.28 3.01 -6.89
C ALA A 301 14.74 4.39 -7.33
N GLU A 302 15.31 5.46 -6.80
CA GLU A 302 14.88 6.84 -7.06
C GLU A 302 14.90 7.19 -8.55
N GLY A 303 15.83 6.59 -9.32
CA GLY A 303 15.92 6.79 -10.76
C GLY A 303 14.65 6.38 -11.53
N PHE A 304 13.83 5.46 -11.00
CA PHE A 304 12.54 5.10 -11.62
C PHE A 304 11.46 6.14 -11.38
N LEU A 305 11.60 7.00 -10.35
CA LEU A 305 10.55 7.91 -9.90
C LEU A 305 10.85 9.36 -10.25
N MET A 306 12.05 9.83 -9.97
CA MET A 306 12.40 11.25 -9.96
C MET A 306 12.14 11.96 -11.30
N ASN A 307 12.50 11.33 -12.42
CA ASN A 307 12.32 11.93 -13.75
C ASN A 307 10.88 11.81 -14.28
N ARG A 308 10.00 11.11 -13.55
CA ARG A 308 8.57 11.00 -13.87
C ARG A 308 7.71 12.02 -13.13
N CYS A 309 8.29 12.84 -12.25
CA CYS A 309 7.56 13.95 -11.62
C CYS A 309 7.11 14.94 -12.69
N VAL A 310 5.81 15.30 -12.67
CA VAL A 310 5.17 16.10 -13.74
C VAL A 310 5.81 17.48 -13.94
N ASN A 311 6.42 18.02 -12.90
CA ASN A 311 7.12 19.29 -12.92
C ASN A 311 8.20 19.36 -11.83
N LYS A 312 8.96 20.46 -11.82
CA LYS A 312 10.04 20.68 -10.85
C LYS A 312 9.56 20.76 -9.40
N GLU A 313 8.38 21.31 -9.14
CA GLU A 313 7.80 21.40 -7.80
C GLU A 313 7.53 20.02 -7.22
N VAL A 314 6.88 19.14 -8.00
CA VAL A 314 6.62 17.75 -7.58
C VAL A 314 7.92 16.97 -7.42
N PHE A 315 8.90 17.20 -8.27
CA PHE A 315 10.25 16.63 -8.13
C PHE A 315 10.89 17.04 -6.79
N ASP A 316 10.85 18.33 -6.45
CA ASP A 316 11.44 18.84 -5.20
C ASP A 316 10.72 18.27 -3.95
N LYS A 317 9.39 18.15 -4.01
CA LYS A 317 8.62 17.45 -2.97
C LYS A 317 9.06 15.98 -2.83
N ALA A 318 9.28 15.26 -3.95
CA ALA A 318 9.74 13.88 -3.94
C ALA A 318 11.15 13.73 -3.35
N VAL A 319 12.08 14.61 -3.74
CA VAL A 319 13.44 14.67 -3.16
C VAL A 319 13.38 14.90 -1.65
N ASN A 320 12.60 15.90 -1.22
CA ASN A 320 12.45 16.23 0.20
C ASN A 320 11.84 15.07 0.99
N MET A 321 10.85 14.38 0.43
CA MET A 321 10.22 13.21 1.06
C MET A 321 11.22 12.07 1.25
N ILE A 322 11.99 11.72 0.22
CA ILE A 322 12.93 10.59 0.26
C ILE A 322 14.12 10.91 1.16
N ASN A 323 14.78 12.06 0.97
CA ASN A 323 15.90 12.46 1.81
C ASN A 323 15.47 12.75 3.26
N GLY A 324 14.29 13.33 3.46
CA GLY A 324 13.70 13.51 4.79
C GLY A 324 13.52 12.20 5.53
N PHE A 325 13.11 11.14 4.83
CA PHE A 325 12.97 9.81 5.46
C PHE A 325 14.33 9.13 5.73
N LYS A 326 15.35 9.33 4.85
CA LYS A 326 16.72 8.90 5.14
C LYS A 326 17.27 9.60 6.38
N ASN A 327 17.03 10.91 6.51
CA ASN A 327 17.43 11.69 7.69
C ASN A 327 16.70 11.25 8.97
N TYR A 328 15.44 10.82 8.84
CA TYR A 328 14.71 10.22 9.95
C TYR A 328 15.45 8.99 10.51
N PHE A 329 15.88 8.04 9.65
CA PHE A 329 16.70 6.90 10.07
C PHE A 329 18.00 7.35 10.74
N ILE A 330 18.75 8.27 10.13
CA ILE A 330 20.02 8.77 10.63
C ILE A 330 19.85 9.43 12.01
N SER A 331 18.78 10.22 12.20
CA SER A 331 18.48 10.90 13.47
C SER A 331 18.17 9.93 14.62
N HIS A 332 17.69 8.72 14.29
CA HIS A 332 17.43 7.63 15.24
C HIS A 332 18.63 6.66 15.38
N HIS A 333 19.77 6.99 14.77
CA HIS A 333 20.96 6.14 14.74
C HIS A 333 20.74 4.76 14.11
N GLU A 334 19.75 4.68 13.19
CA GLU A 334 19.40 3.47 12.45
C GLU A 334 20.05 3.45 11.07
N VAL A 335 20.25 2.24 10.56
CA VAL A 335 20.88 2.03 9.25
C VAL A 335 19.81 2.15 8.15
N VAL A 336 20.03 3.05 7.20
CA VAL A 336 19.11 3.32 6.09
C VAL A 336 18.81 2.07 5.25
N TYR A 337 19.73 1.11 5.19
CA TYR A 337 19.67 -0.10 4.34
C TYR A 337 19.49 -1.42 5.11
N ASP A 338 18.96 -1.40 6.32
CA ASP A 338 18.73 -2.63 7.13
C ASP A 338 17.65 -3.56 6.50
N ASN A 339 16.69 -3.01 5.78
CA ASN A 339 15.78 -3.77 4.92
C ASN A 339 16.58 -4.35 3.71
N PRO A 340 16.34 -5.57 3.20
CA PRO A 340 15.18 -6.46 3.35
C PRO A 340 15.22 -7.36 4.60
N SER A 341 14.02 -7.74 5.07
CA SER A 341 13.86 -8.67 6.19
C SER A 341 14.43 -10.07 5.88
N PRO A 342 14.69 -10.90 6.91
CA PRO A 342 15.13 -12.28 6.71
C PRO A 342 14.21 -13.09 5.77
N GLY A 343 12.89 -12.88 5.86
CA GLY A 343 11.92 -13.53 4.98
C GLY A 343 12.03 -13.10 3.53
N ASN A 344 12.29 -11.82 3.27
CA ASN A 344 12.53 -11.32 1.90
C ASN A 344 13.83 -11.93 1.31
N LYS A 345 14.89 -12.00 2.10
CA LYS A 345 16.17 -12.64 1.69
C LYS A 345 15.97 -14.10 1.36
N GLN A 346 15.24 -14.86 2.18
CA GLN A 346 14.88 -16.24 1.90
C GLN A 346 14.08 -16.40 0.59
N GLY A 347 13.29 -15.38 0.23
CA GLY A 347 12.51 -15.32 -1.02
C GLY A 347 13.29 -14.86 -2.25
N GLY A 348 14.62 -14.62 -2.16
CA GLY A 348 15.49 -14.28 -3.29
C GLY A 348 15.92 -12.83 -3.41
N ILE A 349 15.40 -11.93 -2.56
CA ILE A 349 15.83 -10.52 -2.51
C ILE A 349 17.15 -10.42 -1.77
N THR A 350 18.11 -9.60 -2.27
CA THR A 350 19.46 -9.52 -1.69
C THR A 350 19.70 -8.24 -0.90
N THR A 351 19.42 -7.10 -1.48
CA THR A 351 19.75 -5.77 -0.96
C THR A 351 18.49 -4.91 -0.91
N LEU A 352 18.57 -3.73 -0.31
CA LEU A 352 17.46 -2.78 -0.33
C LEU A 352 17.18 -2.28 -1.76
N GLU A 353 18.22 -2.01 -2.56
CA GLU A 353 18.06 -1.61 -3.96
C GLU A 353 17.32 -2.68 -4.78
N ASP A 354 17.64 -3.96 -4.58
CA ASP A 354 16.95 -5.09 -5.24
C ASP A 354 15.45 -5.09 -4.86
N LYS A 355 15.15 -4.90 -3.57
CA LYS A 355 13.77 -4.78 -3.08
C LYS A 355 13.07 -3.56 -3.65
N SER A 356 13.70 -2.38 -3.56
CA SER A 356 13.14 -1.10 -3.97
C SER A 356 12.85 -1.07 -5.47
N CYS A 357 13.77 -1.52 -6.31
CA CYS A 357 13.56 -1.62 -7.76
C CYS A 357 12.33 -2.49 -8.11
N GLY A 358 12.08 -3.55 -7.33
CA GLY A 358 10.87 -4.37 -7.46
C GLY A 358 9.62 -3.69 -6.92
N CYS A 359 9.73 -2.97 -5.78
CA CYS A 359 8.60 -2.31 -5.12
C CYS A 359 8.04 -1.13 -5.94
N VAL A 360 8.91 -0.28 -6.50
CA VAL A 360 8.49 0.91 -7.28
C VAL A 360 7.79 0.55 -8.59
N GLN A 361 7.90 -0.71 -9.06
CA GLN A 361 7.15 -1.20 -10.22
C GLN A 361 5.63 -1.05 -10.05
N LYS A 362 5.11 -1.05 -8.81
CA LYS A 362 3.69 -0.77 -8.52
C LYS A 362 3.21 0.59 -9.04
N GLY A 363 4.13 1.56 -9.19
CA GLY A 363 3.82 2.89 -9.71
C GLY A 363 3.71 2.98 -11.24
N GLY A 364 3.85 1.86 -11.97
CA GLY A 364 3.77 1.85 -13.43
C GLY A 364 4.75 2.80 -14.11
N THR A 365 4.35 3.40 -15.23
CA THR A 365 5.15 4.31 -16.05
C THR A 365 4.56 5.73 -16.16
N ALA A 366 3.31 5.93 -15.81
CA ALA A 366 2.64 7.22 -15.86
C ALA A 366 3.34 8.29 -15.00
N PRO A 367 3.22 9.58 -15.33
CA PRO A 367 3.79 10.67 -14.53
C PRO A 367 3.30 10.68 -13.09
N ILE A 368 4.19 11.05 -12.16
CA ILE A 368 3.85 11.33 -10.76
C ILE A 368 3.27 12.74 -10.70
N MET A 369 2.00 12.83 -10.32
CA MET A 369 1.22 14.05 -10.40
C MET A 369 1.34 14.91 -9.14
N ASP A 370 1.52 14.29 -7.97
CA ASP A 370 1.74 15.00 -6.70
C ASP A 370 2.48 14.13 -5.68
N VAL A 371 2.98 14.78 -4.63
CA VAL A 371 3.58 14.18 -3.44
C VAL A 371 2.91 14.79 -2.22
N ILE A 372 2.23 13.96 -1.43
CA ILE A 372 1.41 14.36 -0.29
C ILE A 372 1.99 13.87 1.04
N GLY A 373 1.73 14.65 2.10
CA GLY A 373 2.16 14.34 3.46
C GLY A 373 1.32 13.27 4.14
N TYR A 374 1.81 12.77 5.28
CA TYR A 374 1.08 11.80 6.11
C TYR A 374 -0.26 12.38 6.60
N GLY A 375 -1.36 11.69 6.31
CA GLY A 375 -2.71 12.12 6.65
C GLY A 375 -3.29 13.22 5.74
N ASP A 376 -2.59 13.64 4.68
CA ASP A 376 -3.14 14.54 3.67
C ASP A 376 -3.99 13.77 2.65
N PRO A 377 -5.08 14.37 2.14
CA PRO A 377 -5.94 13.73 1.16
C PRO A 377 -5.34 13.77 -0.25
N VAL A 378 -5.66 12.78 -1.07
CA VAL A 378 -5.43 12.81 -2.52
C VAL A 378 -6.40 13.79 -3.17
N VAL A 379 -5.86 14.85 -3.78
CA VAL A 379 -6.64 15.86 -4.50
C VAL A 379 -6.31 15.91 -5.99
N THR A 380 -5.13 15.42 -6.37
CA THR A 380 -4.65 15.43 -7.75
C THR A 380 -4.89 14.07 -8.42
N LYS A 381 -5.50 14.08 -9.61
CA LYS A 381 -5.76 12.86 -10.38
C LYS A 381 -4.46 12.27 -10.94
N GLY A 382 -4.41 10.94 -11.02
CA GLY A 382 -3.26 10.19 -11.50
C GLY A 382 -2.44 9.55 -10.37
N LEU A 383 -1.16 9.26 -10.62
CA LEU A 383 -0.26 8.67 -9.62
C LEU A 383 0.20 9.73 -8.62
N ASN A 384 -0.02 9.46 -7.34
CA ASN A 384 0.45 10.29 -6.22
C ASN A 384 1.43 9.50 -5.36
N MET A 385 2.45 10.16 -4.83
CA MET A 385 3.33 9.61 -3.79
C MET A 385 2.86 10.10 -2.42
N LEU A 386 2.83 9.21 -1.44
CA LEU A 386 2.40 9.50 -0.07
C LEU A 386 3.55 9.25 0.91
N TYR A 387 3.83 10.24 1.76
CA TYR A 387 4.74 10.06 2.89
C TYR A 387 4.22 8.99 3.84
N GLY A 388 4.98 7.91 4.01
CA GLY A 388 4.64 6.82 4.91
C GLY A 388 5.76 5.78 5.01
N PRO A 389 5.86 5.08 6.17
CA PRO A 389 6.86 4.04 6.38
C PRO A 389 6.53 2.74 5.63
N GLY A 390 7.46 1.78 5.66
CA GLY A 390 7.26 0.45 5.07
C GLY A 390 6.40 -0.51 5.90
N ASN A 391 6.09 -0.16 7.17
CA ASN A 391 5.25 -1.01 8.02
C ASN A 391 3.85 -1.18 7.43
N ASP A 392 3.38 -2.43 7.31
CA ASP A 392 2.15 -2.80 6.61
C ASP A 392 0.91 -2.09 7.16
N LEU A 393 0.75 -2.06 8.48
CA LEU A 393 -0.42 -1.46 9.12
C LEU A 393 -0.40 0.07 9.00
N VAL A 394 0.77 0.68 9.25
CA VAL A 394 0.92 2.14 9.23
C VAL A 394 0.70 2.69 7.83
N SER A 395 1.33 2.09 6.82
CA SER A 395 1.21 2.55 5.44
C SER A 395 -0.20 2.35 4.87
N ALA A 396 -0.87 1.23 5.18
CA ALA A 396 -2.24 0.99 4.76
C ALA A 396 -3.23 1.94 5.45
N THR A 397 -3.01 2.25 6.73
CA THR A 397 -3.79 3.27 7.44
C THR A 397 -3.58 4.65 6.83
N ALA A 398 -2.35 5.02 6.49
CA ALA A 398 -2.04 6.29 5.82
C ALA A 398 -2.73 6.42 4.45
N MET A 399 -2.74 5.36 3.64
CA MET A 399 -3.46 5.34 2.36
C MET A 399 -4.97 5.46 2.55
N THR A 400 -5.55 4.78 3.54
CA THR A 400 -6.96 4.95 3.88
C THR A 400 -7.25 6.38 4.28
N ALA A 401 -6.45 6.98 5.17
CA ALA A 401 -6.59 8.38 5.58
C ALA A 401 -6.43 9.36 4.40
N ALA A 402 -5.59 9.04 3.42
CA ALA A 402 -5.47 9.82 2.18
C ALA A 402 -6.69 9.70 1.25
N GLY A 403 -7.68 8.90 1.59
CA GLY A 403 -8.93 8.72 0.84
C GLY A 403 -8.92 7.54 -0.13
N ALA A 404 -7.98 6.62 -0.02
CA ALA A 404 -7.99 5.41 -0.84
C ALA A 404 -9.23 4.56 -0.55
N HIS A 405 -10.07 4.38 -1.57
CA HIS A 405 -11.30 3.59 -1.47
C HIS A 405 -11.00 2.10 -1.20
N MET A 406 -9.91 1.60 -1.76
CA MET A 406 -9.39 0.25 -1.56
C MET A 406 -7.86 0.22 -1.68
N ILE A 407 -7.26 -0.88 -1.24
CA ILE A 407 -5.81 -1.09 -1.26
C ILE A 407 -5.48 -2.38 -2.01
N LEU A 408 -4.59 -2.30 -2.99
CA LEU A 408 -3.96 -3.44 -3.62
C LEU A 408 -2.69 -3.80 -2.84
N PHE A 409 -2.66 -4.99 -2.27
CA PHE A 409 -1.61 -5.46 -1.40
C PHE A 409 -0.91 -6.68 -2.02
N THR A 410 0.25 -6.48 -2.64
CA THR A 410 1.02 -7.57 -3.24
C THR A 410 1.83 -8.32 -2.18
N THR A 411 1.94 -9.64 -2.31
CA THR A 411 2.66 -10.47 -1.35
C THR A 411 3.18 -11.76 -1.99
N GLY A 412 4.42 -12.14 -1.64
CA GLY A 412 5.03 -13.41 -2.05
C GLY A 412 4.88 -14.51 -1.01
N ARG A 413 4.65 -14.15 0.26
CA ARG A 413 4.56 -15.10 1.38
C ARG A 413 3.18 -15.16 2.02
N GLY A 414 2.34 -14.14 1.81
CA GLY A 414 0.99 -14.03 2.32
C GLY A 414 0.90 -13.30 3.66
N THR A 415 -0.20 -12.58 3.83
CA THR A 415 -0.60 -11.94 5.10
C THR A 415 -2.11 -11.95 5.22
N PRO A 416 -2.70 -12.17 6.42
CA PRO A 416 -4.14 -12.06 6.63
C PRO A 416 -4.60 -10.61 6.81
N PHE A 417 -3.70 -9.65 7.00
CA PHE A 417 -3.99 -8.26 7.35
C PHE A 417 -5.05 -7.62 6.42
N GLY A 418 -5.93 -6.80 7.00
CA GLY A 418 -6.86 -5.90 6.32
C GLY A 418 -6.85 -4.51 6.95
N ALA A 419 -6.88 -3.47 6.15
CA ALA A 419 -7.04 -2.07 6.53
C ALA A 419 -8.53 -1.70 6.68
N PRO A 420 -8.87 -0.48 7.15
CA PRO A 420 -10.26 -0.01 7.13
C PRO A 420 -10.86 0.01 5.71
N ALA A 421 -10.09 0.44 4.71
CA ALA A 421 -10.48 0.28 3.31
C ALA A 421 -10.32 -1.19 2.86
N PRO A 422 -11.22 -1.71 1.99
CA PRO A 422 -11.10 -3.03 1.39
C PRO A 422 -9.68 -3.30 0.89
N THR A 423 -9.10 -4.43 1.32
CA THR A 423 -7.68 -4.77 1.05
C THR A 423 -7.59 -6.04 0.24
N LEU A 424 -7.33 -5.90 -1.07
CA LEU A 424 -7.15 -7.02 -2.00
C LEU A 424 -5.72 -7.55 -1.91
N LYS A 425 -5.54 -8.84 -1.62
CA LYS A 425 -4.23 -9.50 -1.62
C LYS A 425 -3.93 -10.11 -2.98
N LEU A 426 -2.78 -9.71 -3.55
CA LEU A 426 -2.29 -10.21 -4.83
C LEU A 426 -1.07 -11.10 -4.59
N ALA A 427 -1.18 -12.39 -4.89
CA ALA A 427 -0.05 -13.32 -4.80
C ALA A 427 0.91 -13.12 -5.97
N THR A 428 2.21 -13.17 -5.68
CA THR A 428 3.27 -13.14 -6.70
C THR A 428 3.46 -14.48 -7.41
N ASN A 429 2.94 -15.55 -6.81
CA ASN A 429 3.08 -16.92 -7.28
C ASN A 429 1.82 -17.75 -7.00
N SER A 430 1.48 -18.66 -7.91
CA SER A 430 0.27 -19.50 -7.81
C SER A 430 0.31 -20.49 -6.64
N GLN A 431 1.49 -20.92 -6.20
CA GLN A 431 1.61 -21.80 -5.04
C GLN A 431 1.05 -21.13 -3.77
N LEU A 432 1.33 -19.84 -3.58
CA LEU A 432 0.76 -19.07 -2.47
C LEU A 432 -0.76 -18.92 -2.62
N ALA A 433 -1.23 -18.57 -3.82
CA ALA A 433 -2.66 -18.40 -4.09
C ALA A 433 -3.45 -19.69 -3.80
N GLU A 434 -2.95 -20.83 -4.25
CA GLU A 434 -3.57 -22.15 -4.00
C GLU A 434 -3.56 -22.54 -2.53
N ARG A 435 -2.42 -22.34 -1.84
CA ARG A 435 -2.25 -22.71 -0.43
C ARG A 435 -3.06 -21.81 0.51
N LYS A 436 -3.20 -20.52 0.17
CA LYS A 436 -3.84 -19.49 1.01
C LYS A 436 -5.08 -18.88 0.37
N LYS A 437 -5.94 -19.70 -0.19
CA LYS A 437 -7.21 -19.28 -0.84
C LYS A 437 -8.10 -18.38 0.01
N GLY A 438 -8.01 -18.51 1.34
CA GLY A 438 -8.74 -17.66 2.27
C GLY A 438 -8.06 -16.32 2.56
N TRP A 439 -6.89 -16.03 2.00
CA TRP A 439 -6.17 -14.75 2.17
C TRP A 439 -6.01 -13.99 0.85
N ILE A 440 -5.90 -14.73 -0.25
CA ILE A 440 -5.52 -14.19 -1.57
C ILE A 440 -6.78 -13.97 -2.42
N ASP A 441 -6.89 -12.79 -2.98
CA ASP A 441 -7.98 -12.36 -3.87
C ASP A 441 -7.59 -12.48 -5.35
N PHE A 442 -6.29 -12.34 -5.68
CA PHE A 442 -5.79 -12.33 -7.05
C PHE A 442 -4.47 -13.11 -7.17
N ASP A 443 -4.36 -13.94 -8.20
CA ASP A 443 -3.14 -14.67 -8.53
C ASP A 443 -2.44 -14.03 -9.74
N ALA A 444 -1.22 -13.48 -9.53
CA ALA A 444 -0.34 -13.00 -10.58
C ALA A 444 0.73 -14.05 -11.00
N GLY A 445 0.73 -15.23 -10.38
CA GLY A 445 1.67 -16.31 -10.66
C GLY A 445 1.69 -16.77 -12.12
N PRO A 446 0.56 -16.82 -12.85
CA PRO A 446 0.54 -17.22 -14.27
C PRO A 446 1.47 -16.42 -15.18
N ILE A 447 1.90 -15.22 -14.77
CA ILE A 447 2.92 -14.44 -15.51
C ILE A 447 4.24 -15.21 -15.63
N ALA A 448 4.62 -15.97 -14.60
CA ALA A 448 5.81 -16.83 -14.64
C ALA A 448 5.70 -17.96 -15.70
N ASP A 449 4.49 -18.32 -16.09
CA ASP A 449 4.17 -19.35 -17.06
C ASP A 449 3.77 -18.79 -18.45
N GLY A 450 3.84 -17.47 -18.62
CA GLY A 450 3.70 -16.83 -19.94
C GLY A 450 2.47 -15.93 -20.13
N GLU A 451 1.64 -15.71 -19.09
CA GLU A 451 0.63 -14.65 -19.14
C GLU A 451 1.32 -13.29 -19.29
N THR A 452 0.74 -12.39 -20.07
CA THR A 452 1.29 -11.02 -20.20
C THR A 452 0.89 -10.19 -19.00
N ILE A 453 1.74 -9.19 -18.65
CA ILE A 453 1.42 -8.21 -17.60
C ILE A 453 0.15 -7.43 -17.98
N ASP A 454 -0.07 -7.13 -19.26
CA ASP A 454 -1.26 -6.44 -19.76
C ASP A 454 -2.54 -7.25 -19.51
N ASP A 455 -2.53 -8.56 -19.75
CA ASP A 455 -3.70 -9.42 -19.53
C ASP A 455 -3.98 -9.59 -18.03
N ALA A 456 -2.93 -9.78 -17.22
CA ALA A 456 -3.05 -9.82 -15.77
C ALA A 456 -3.61 -8.49 -15.21
N ALA A 457 -3.17 -7.33 -15.73
CA ALA A 457 -3.67 -6.03 -15.32
C ALA A 457 -5.13 -5.78 -15.71
N LYS A 458 -5.58 -6.29 -16.85
CA LYS A 458 -7.00 -6.26 -17.25
C LYS A 458 -7.85 -7.08 -16.28
N ARG A 459 -7.44 -8.31 -15.95
CA ARG A 459 -8.13 -9.13 -14.94
C ARG A 459 -8.18 -8.43 -13.57
N LEU A 460 -7.10 -7.72 -13.20
CA LEU A 460 -7.05 -6.96 -11.96
C LEU A 460 -8.02 -5.77 -11.99
N LEU A 461 -8.12 -5.04 -13.12
CA LEU A 461 -9.08 -3.94 -13.26
C LEU A 461 -10.53 -4.46 -13.14
N GLU A 462 -10.86 -5.58 -13.77
CA GLU A 462 -12.16 -6.23 -13.64
C GLU A 462 -12.48 -6.56 -12.17
N LEU A 463 -11.54 -7.17 -11.45
CA LEU A 463 -11.70 -7.47 -10.03
C LEU A 463 -11.87 -6.20 -9.18
N VAL A 464 -11.11 -5.14 -9.47
CA VAL A 464 -11.24 -3.84 -8.79
C VAL A 464 -12.64 -3.25 -8.99
N ILE A 465 -13.18 -3.31 -10.20
CA ILE A 465 -14.54 -2.87 -10.51
C ILE A 465 -15.59 -3.71 -9.74
N GLU A 466 -15.42 -5.03 -9.67
CA GLU A 466 -16.29 -5.92 -8.89
C GLU A 466 -16.27 -5.57 -7.40
N VAL A 467 -15.06 -5.34 -6.83
CA VAL A 467 -14.91 -4.98 -5.41
C VAL A 467 -15.48 -3.58 -5.15
N ALA A 468 -15.27 -2.63 -6.03
CA ALA A 468 -15.91 -1.31 -5.97
C ALA A 468 -17.43 -1.41 -6.04
N GLY A 469 -17.96 -2.40 -6.79
CA GLY A 469 -19.37 -2.73 -6.91
C GLY A 469 -19.98 -3.48 -5.72
N GLY A 470 -19.18 -3.81 -4.68
CA GLY A 470 -19.68 -4.42 -3.44
C GLY A 470 -19.20 -5.85 -3.19
N LYS A 471 -18.42 -6.46 -4.10
CA LYS A 471 -17.77 -7.75 -3.81
C LYS A 471 -16.82 -7.60 -2.63
N GLN A 472 -16.94 -8.48 -1.64
CA GLN A 472 -16.05 -8.48 -0.48
C GLN A 472 -14.69 -9.08 -0.82
N THR A 473 -13.63 -8.51 -0.23
CA THR A 473 -12.29 -9.10 -0.22
C THR A 473 -12.20 -10.21 0.83
N LYS A 474 -11.18 -11.07 0.71
CA LYS A 474 -10.93 -12.14 1.69
C LYS A 474 -10.66 -11.63 3.11
N ALA A 475 -10.15 -10.41 3.24
CA ALA A 475 -9.99 -9.76 4.54
C ALA A 475 -11.33 -9.31 5.11
N GLU A 476 -12.20 -8.72 4.30
CA GLU A 476 -13.55 -8.31 4.71
C GLU A 476 -14.43 -9.49 5.12
N GLU A 477 -14.42 -10.60 4.35
CA GLU A 477 -15.15 -11.85 4.68
C GLU A 477 -14.83 -12.39 6.09
N LYS A 478 -13.64 -12.03 6.62
CA LYS A 478 -13.17 -12.46 7.95
C LYS A 478 -13.24 -11.36 9.01
N GLY A 479 -13.68 -10.18 8.64
CA GLY A 479 -13.72 -9.04 9.55
C GLY A 479 -12.33 -8.50 9.94
N PHE A 480 -11.30 -8.75 9.14
CA PHE A 480 -9.94 -8.25 9.41
C PHE A 480 -9.84 -6.80 8.99
N ARG A 481 -9.78 -5.92 10.00
CA ARG A 481 -9.67 -4.48 9.82
C ARG A 481 -8.88 -3.89 10.98
N GLU A 482 -7.69 -3.43 10.69
CA GLU A 482 -6.77 -2.89 11.71
C GLU A 482 -6.20 -1.55 11.25
N ILE A 483 -5.88 -0.69 12.22
CA ILE A 483 -5.13 0.53 12.01
C ILE A 483 -3.85 0.54 12.84
N SER A 484 -2.87 1.27 12.37
CA SER A 484 -1.71 1.68 13.15
C SER A 484 -1.32 3.11 12.78
N ILE A 485 -0.98 3.91 13.79
CA ILE A 485 -0.63 5.31 13.62
C ILE A 485 0.88 5.46 13.70
N PHE A 486 1.47 6.15 12.73
CA PHE A 486 2.89 6.47 12.74
C PHE A 486 3.20 7.43 13.88
N LYS A 487 4.20 7.08 14.69
CA LYS A 487 4.64 7.87 15.84
C LYS A 487 6.14 7.74 16.06
N ASP A 488 6.72 8.71 16.66
CA ASP A 488 8.15 8.83 16.91
C ASP A 488 8.48 8.79 18.41
N GLY A 489 7.76 9.54 19.21
CA GLY A 489 8.01 9.64 20.65
C GLY A 489 7.40 8.51 21.48
N VAL A 490 7.62 8.56 22.79
CA VAL A 490 6.99 7.68 23.78
C VAL A 490 5.62 8.22 24.19
N VAL A 491 4.78 7.35 24.71
CA VAL A 491 3.57 7.74 25.45
C VAL A 491 3.96 7.92 26.91
N LEU A 492 3.65 9.07 27.50
CA LEU A 492 4.03 9.47 28.85
C LEU A 492 3.09 8.89 29.93
#